data_ab412b957124b8f1ca7cf93abadd036d
#
_entry.id   ab412b957124b8f1ca7cf93abadd036d
#
_cell.length_a   1.000
_cell.length_b   1.000
_cell.length_c   1.000
_cell.angle_alpha   90.00
_cell.angle_beta   90.00
_cell.angle_gamma   90.00
#
_symmetry.space_group_name_H-M   'P 1'
#
loop_
_entity.id
_entity.type
_entity.pdbx_description
1 polymer ?
#
loop_
_entity_poly.entity_id
_entity_poly.type
_entity_poly.pdbx_seq_one_letter_code
_entity_poly.pdbx_strand_id
1 'polypeptide(L)'
;MKKLIMVLMALLVCAVAFAALDFTEVDALYLTDEHDQEVYDKLTVMLEQATEGEEKANVLWRLSRVCVDLGDAIDKSDKKARFAIYEEGEQYALDSIAAYPTAQGYLWKCSNIGRWGQTKGVFDSLAKAKPMVQDLEVMIDDLGCLDSSEAWYVLAVLYDSLPGKPISFGNSNAAISYGRIACDTIPRNVIYGGTYKQLAEMLWNRNWNAKKRASEISKMQKNWDKETSNIEKYKYYEGANGAQAYPLWTKTALSSMTDRQEAVVILKYAQAVFEGRKTHTQADVDNYNEIAALLKEWT
;
A
#
# COMPACT_ATOMS: atom_id res chain seq x y z
N MET A 1 17.92 -53.66 -36.38
CA MET A 1 17.92 -52.25 -36.76
C MET A 1 16.53 -51.61 -36.79
N LYS A 2 15.45 -52.30 -37.23
CA LYS A 2 14.09 -51.69 -37.25
C LYS A 2 13.47 -51.43 -35.86
N LYS A 3 13.85 -52.13 -34.79
CA LYS A 3 13.36 -51.92 -33.42
C LYS A 3 14.05 -50.77 -32.68
N LEU A 4 15.24 -50.33 -33.10
CA LEU A 4 15.97 -49.22 -32.52
C LEU A 4 15.45 -47.87 -33.02
N ILE A 5 14.89 -47.83 -34.24
CA ILE A 5 14.33 -46.61 -34.84
C ILE A 5 12.96 -46.24 -34.22
N MET A 6 12.17 -47.24 -33.78
CA MET A 6 10.87 -46.99 -33.12
C MET A 6 11.00 -46.46 -31.70
N VAL A 7 12.10 -46.68 -31.00
CA VAL A 7 12.33 -46.12 -29.64
C VAL A 7 12.82 -44.68 -29.68
N LEU A 8 13.48 -44.25 -30.77
CA LEU A 8 13.91 -42.86 -30.94
C LEU A 8 12.77 -41.92 -31.38
N MET A 9 11.66 -42.43 -31.90
CA MET A 9 10.50 -41.62 -32.32
C MET A 9 9.52 -41.34 -31.16
N ALA A 10 9.63 -42.04 -30.04
CA ALA A 10 8.73 -41.87 -28.87
C ALA A 10 9.24 -40.86 -27.86
N LEU A 11 10.38 -40.19 -28.09
CA LEU A 11 10.99 -39.20 -27.20
C LEU A 11 11.01 -37.76 -27.76
N LEU A 12 10.34 -37.53 -28.89
CA LEU A 12 9.99 -36.16 -29.28
C LEU A 12 8.74 -35.73 -28.47
N VAL A 13 8.84 -35.67 -27.16
CA VAL A 13 7.98 -34.79 -26.36
C VAL A 13 8.39 -33.40 -26.81
N CYS A 14 7.56 -32.80 -27.67
CA CYS A 14 7.63 -31.37 -27.92
C CYS A 14 7.52 -30.68 -26.55
N ALA A 15 8.64 -30.29 -25.97
CA ALA A 15 8.66 -29.23 -25.00
C ALA A 15 8.21 -27.97 -25.77
N VAL A 16 6.92 -27.74 -25.80
CA VAL A 16 6.39 -26.43 -26.16
C VAL A 16 6.94 -25.53 -25.04
N ALA A 17 8.03 -24.83 -25.33
CA ALA A 17 8.49 -23.77 -24.49
C ALA A 17 7.39 -22.69 -24.62
N PHE A 18 6.48 -22.66 -23.65
CA PHE A 18 5.61 -21.51 -23.51
C PHE A 18 6.55 -20.32 -23.22
N ALA A 19 6.54 -19.32 -24.11
CA ALA A 19 7.20 -18.07 -23.81
C ALA A 19 6.54 -17.50 -22.55
N ALA A 20 7.35 -17.06 -21.57
CA ALA A 20 6.83 -16.40 -20.39
C ALA A 20 5.97 -15.20 -20.79
N LEU A 21 4.89 -14.96 -20.05
CA LEU A 21 4.01 -13.82 -20.31
C LEU A 21 4.77 -12.51 -20.14
N ASP A 22 4.59 -11.61 -21.10
CA ASP A 22 5.14 -10.25 -21.05
C ASP A 22 4.10 -9.29 -20.47
N PHE A 23 4.38 -8.72 -19.31
CA PHE A 23 3.52 -7.77 -18.62
C PHE A 23 3.79 -6.31 -18.99
N THR A 24 4.79 -6.02 -19.83
CA THR A 24 5.27 -4.66 -20.12
C THR A 24 4.15 -3.76 -20.64
N GLU A 25 3.34 -4.25 -21.58
CA GLU A 25 2.24 -3.48 -22.18
C GLU A 25 1.14 -3.22 -21.15
N VAL A 26 0.70 -4.24 -20.41
CA VAL A 26 -0.41 -4.12 -19.45
C VAL A 26 -0.01 -3.29 -18.24
N ASP A 27 1.24 -3.38 -17.78
CA ASP A 27 1.75 -2.54 -16.69
C ASP A 27 1.93 -1.07 -17.14
N ALA A 28 2.36 -0.83 -18.39
CA ALA A 28 2.42 0.51 -18.94
C ALA A 28 1.01 1.12 -19.11
N LEU A 29 0.04 0.35 -19.55
CA LEU A 29 -1.35 0.77 -19.71
C LEU A 29 -1.97 1.13 -18.36
N TYR A 30 -1.72 0.31 -17.33
CA TYR A 30 -2.19 0.56 -15.96
C TYR A 30 -1.70 1.90 -15.39
N LEU A 31 -0.51 2.36 -15.78
CA LEU A 31 0.04 3.64 -15.32
C LEU A 31 -0.56 4.85 -16.04
N THR A 32 -1.42 4.64 -17.04
CA THR A 32 -2.17 5.69 -17.71
C THR A 32 -3.60 5.68 -17.22
N ASP A 33 -4.10 6.79 -16.69
CA ASP A 33 -5.48 6.91 -16.20
C ASP A 33 -6.49 6.49 -17.29
N GLU A 34 -7.68 6.03 -16.89
CA GLU A 34 -8.85 5.74 -17.75
C GLU A 34 -8.82 4.40 -18.54
N HIS A 35 -7.87 3.50 -18.24
CA HIS A 35 -7.76 2.22 -18.96
C HIS A 35 -8.03 0.97 -18.09
N ASP A 36 -8.54 1.12 -16.89
CA ASP A 36 -8.68 0.01 -15.92
C ASP A 36 -9.47 -1.17 -16.48
N GLN A 37 -10.57 -0.91 -17.22
CA GLN A 37 -11.35 -1.99 -17.84
C GLN A 37 -10.55 -2.71 -18.94
N GLU A 38 -9.78 -2.00 -19.75
CA GLU A 38 -8.93 -2.61 -20.78
C GLU A 38 -7.81 -3.44 -20.15
N VAL A 39 -7.20 -2.96 -19.05
CA VAL A 39 -6.20 -3.69 -18.27
C VAL A 39 -6.81 -4.98 -17.73
N TYR A 40 -8.01 -4.91 -17.13
CA TYR A 40 -8.72 -6.08 -16.62
C TYR A 40 -8.99 -7.11 -17.70
N ASP A 41 -9.52 -6.68 -18.87
CA ASP A 41 -9.84 -7.56 -19.98
C ASP A 41 -8.58 -8.26 -20.53
N LYS A 42 -7.48 -7.53 -20.71
CA LYS A 42 -6.18 -8.10 -21.14
C LYS A 42 -5.64 -9.11 -20.13
N LEU A 43 -5.68 -8.80 -18.85
CA LEU A 43 -5.23 -9.71 -17.78
C LEU A 43 -6.07 -10.99 -17.72
N THR A 44 -7.38 -10.89 -17.96
CA THR A 44 -8.26 -12.07 -18.00
C THR A 44 -7.85 -13.02 -19.14
N VAL A 45 -7.52 -12.49 -20.32
CA VAL A 45 -6.99 -13.30 -21.43
C VAL A 45 -5.62 -13.90 -21.09
N MET A 46 -4.74 -13.13 -20.42
CA MET A 46 -3.45 -13.62 -19.98
C MET A 46 -3.59 -14.74 -18.94
N LEU A 47 -4.58 -14.70 -18.08
CA LEU A 47 -4.84 -15.72 -17.06
C LEU A 47 -5.13 -17.09 -17.68
N GLU A 48 -5.85 -17.12 -18.82
CA GLU A 48 -6.13 -18.36 -19.56
C GLU A 48 -4.86 -19.00 -20.17
N GLN A 49 -3.81 -18.19 -20.37
CA GLN A 49 -2.54 -18.62 -20.99
C GLN A 49 -1.45 -18.88 -19.95
N ALA A 50 -1.65 -18.40 -18.71
CA ALA A 50 -0.64 -18.47 -17.67
C ALA A 50 -0.34 -19.90 -17.24
N THR A 51 0.94 -20.22 -17.10
CA THR A 51 1.39 -21.46 -16.46
C THR A 51 1.19 -21.39 -14.94
N GLU A 52 0.98 -22.56 -14.31
CA GLU A 52 0.80 -22.62 -12.85
C GLU A 52 2.05 -22.12 -12.09
N GLY A 53 1.85 -21.66 -10.87
CA GLY A 53 2.91 -21.13 -10.01
C GLY A 53 3.08 -19.62 -10.16
N GLU A 54 4.33 -19.17 -10.26
CA GLU A 54 4.67 -17.74 -10.19
C GLU A 54 4.05 -16.91 -11.32
N GLU A 55 3.99 -17.44 -12.54
CA GLU A 55 3.41 -16.72 -13.68
C GLU A 55 1.92 -16.47 -13.47
N LYS A 56 1.16 -17.49 -13.05
CA LYS A 56 -0.26 -17.35 -12.71
C LYS A 56 -0.47 -16.38 -11.56
N ALA A 57 0.36 -16.46 -10.51
CA ALA A 57 0.33 -15.51 -9.40
C ALA A 57 0.55 -14.06 -9.88
N ASN A 58 1.46 -13.87 -10.86
CA ASN A 58 1.75 -12.57 -11.43
C ASN A 58 0.58 -11.97 -12.22
N VAL A 59 -0.23 -12.77 -12.89
CA VAL A 59 -1.48 -12.29 -13.51
C VAL A 59 -2.52 -11.97 -12.45
N LEU A 60 -2.73 -12.87 -11.49
CA LEU A 60 -3.77 -12.78 -10.48
C LEU A 60 -3.63 -11.56 -9.56
N TRP A 61 -2.41 -11.24 -9.09
CA TRP A 61 -2.26 -10.05 -8.27
C TRP A 61 -2.49 -8.75 -9.07
N ARG A 62 -2.21 -8.74 -10.39
CA ARG A 62 -2.53 -7.59 -11.25
C ARG A 62 -4.05 -7.43 -11.44
N LEU A 63 -4.79 -8.54 -11.60
CA LEU A 63 -6.25 -8.54 -11.59
C LEU A 63 -6.78 -8.01 -10.26
N SER A 64 -6.23 -8.46 -9.14
CA SER A 64 -6.59 -7.94 -7.82
C SER A 64 -6.33 -6.43 -7.70
N ARG A 65 -5.21 -5.95 -8.25
CA ARG A 65 -4.85 -4.53 -8.26
C ARG A 65 -5.88 -3.69 -9.01
N VAL A 66 -6.18 -4.05 -10.25
CA VAL A 66 -7.11 -3.27 -11.07
C VAL A 66 -8.54 -3.30 -10.53
N CYS A 67 -8.94 -4.34 -9.78
CA CYS A 67 -10.23 -4.35 -9.09
C CYS A 67 -10.37 -3.23 -8.05
N VAL A 68 -9.27 -2.76 -7.44
CA VAL A 68 -9.31 -1.61 -6.52
C VAL A 68 -9.72 -0.36 -7.29
N ASP A 69 -9.10 -0.08 -8.44
CA ASP A 69 -9.35 1.11 -9.24
C ASP A 69 -10.74 1.06 -9.88
N LEU A 70 -11.14 -0.09 -10.43
CA LEU A 70 -12.50 -0.31 -10.94
C LEU A 70 -13.55 -0.08 -9.84
N GLY A 71 -13.31 -0.57 -8.63
CA GLY A 71 -14.21 -0.36 -7.51
C GLY A 71 -14.25 1.10 -7.03
N ASP A 72 -13.12 1.81 -7.08
CA ASP A 72 -13.03 3.22 -6.73
C ASP A 72 -13.73 4.12 -7.77
N ALA A 73 -13.76 3.71 -9.04
CA ALA A 73 -14.48 4.39 -10.12
C ALA A 73 -16.01 4.26 -10.03
N ILE A 74 -16.53 3.24 -9.34
CA ILE A 74 -17.97 3.07 -9.13
C ILE A 74 -18.51 4.16 -8.19
N ASP A 75 -19.68 4.73 -8.51
CA ASP A 75 -20.35 5.74 -7.68
C ASP A 75 -20.47 5.25 -6.22
N LYS A 76 -20.14 6.14 -5.27
CA LYS A 76 -20.11 5.81 -3.83
C LYS A 76 -21.47 5.36 -3.28
N SER A 77 -22.58 5.71 -3.93
CA SER A 77 -23.93 5.27 -3.57
C SER A 77 -24.22 3.84 -4.00
N ASP A 78 -23.57 3.32 -5.06
CA ASP A 78 -23.72 1.92 -5.49
C ASP A 78 -22.80 0.98 -4.70
N LYS A 79 -23.09 0.87 -3.41
CA LYS A 79 -22.33 0.00 -2.51
C LYS A 79 -22.33 -1.46 -2.95
N LYS A 80 -23.40 -1.92 -3.60
CA LYS A 80 -23.53 -3.32 -4.02
C LYS A 80 -22.52 -3.65 -5.12
N ALA A 81 -22.38 -2.80 -6.13
CA ALA A 81 -21.41 -2.97 -7.18
C ALA A 81 -19.98 -2.86 -6.63
N ARG A 82 -19.71 -1.88 -5.74
CA ARG A 82 -18.41 -1.73 -5.07
C ARG A 82 -18.02 -2.97 -4.28
N PHE A 83 -18.93 -3.55 -3.49
CA PHE A 83 -18.65 -4.79 -2.75
C PHE A 83 -18.29 -5.92 -3.70
N ALA A 84 -19.05 -6.11 -4.79
CA ALA A 84 -18.81 -7.21 -5.72
C ALA A 84 -17.39 -7.15 -6.32
N ILE A 85 -16.96 -5.99 -6.77
CA ILE A 85 -15.63 -5.85 -7.39
C ILE A 85 -14.49 -5.98 -6.38
N TYR A 86 -14.63 -5.45 -5.14
CA TYR A 86 -13.61 -5.63 -4.11
C TYR A 86 -13.53 -7.08 -3.60
N GLU A 87 -14.65 -7.80 -3.51
CA GLU A 87 -14.69 -9.22 -3.16
C GLU A 87 -14.04 -10.07 -4.26
N GLU A 88 -14.25 -9.73 -5.53
CA GLU A 88 -13.59 -10.36 -6.66
C GLU A 88 -12.07 -10.10 -6.60
N GLY A 89 -11.65 -8.86 -6.34
CA GLY A 89 -10.24 -8.50 -6.17
C GLY A 89 -9.59 -9.21 -4.98
N GLU A 90 -10.30 -9.37 -3.84
CA GLU A 90 -9.85 -10.18 -2.70
C GLU A 90 -9.64 -11.65 -3.13
N GLN A 91 -10.56 -12.22 -3.94
CA GLN A 91 -10.44 -13.60 -4.41
C GLN A 91 -9.24 -13.79 -5.34
N TYR A 92 -9.02 -12.89 -6.31
CA TYR A 92 -7.83 -12.94 -7.16
C TYR A 92 -6.53 -12.89 -6.35
N ALA A 93 -6.48 -12.07 -5.31
CA ALA A 93 -5.31 -12.02 -4.44
C ALA A 93 -5.09 -13.32 -3.66
N LEU A 94 -6.17 -13.93 -3.14
CA LEU A 94 -6.12 -15.24 -2.48
C LEU A 94 -5.61 -16.33 -3.42
N ASP A 95 -6.11 -16.36 -4.64
CA ASP A 95 -5.68 -17.30 -5.67
C ASP A 95 -4.21 -17.06 -6.09
N SER A 96 -3.78 -15.79 -6.14
CA SER A 96 -2.38 -15.41 -6.36
C SER A 96 -1.45 -15.99 -5.29
N ILE A 97 -1.79 -15.76 -4.01
CA ILE A 97 -1.03 -16.28 -2.87
C ILE A 97 -0.99 -17.80 -2.86
N ALA A 98 -2.11 -18.45 -3.21
CA ALA A 98 -2.19 -19.91 -3.29
C ALA A 98 -1.35 -20.48 -4.44
N ALA A 99 -1.27 -19.80 -5.59
CA ALA A 99 -0.46 -20.20 -6.71
C ALA A 99 1.05 -20.02 -6.43
N TYR A 100 1.43 -18.84 -5.92
CA TYR A 100 2.79 -18.53 -5.49
C TYR A 100 2.77 -17.30 -4.55
N PRO A 101 3.20 -17.42 -3.28
CA PRO A 101 3.19 -16.30 -2.34
C PRO A 101 4.11 -15.16 -2.79
N THR A 102 3.55 -14.00 -3.07
CA THR A 102 4.28 -12.77 -3.43
C THR A 102 3.86 -11.61 -2.56
N ALA A 103 4.74 -10.64 -2.36
CA ALA A 103 4.42 -9.41 -1.66
C ALA A 103 3.21 -8.69 -2.28
N GLN A 104 3.10 -8.69 -3.60
CA GLN A 104 1.99 -8.07 -4.33
C GLN A 104 0.65 -8.77 -4.05
N GLY A 105 0.62 -10.10 -3.96
CA GLY A 105 -0.59 -10.84 -3.59
C GLY A 105 -1.12 -10.42 -2.22
N TYR A 106 -0.27 -10.34 -1.21
CA TYR A 106 -0.65 -9.87 0.13
C TYR A 106 -1.08 -8.40 0.16
N LEU A 107 -0.34 -7.52 -0.54
CA LEU A 107 -0.64 -6.09 -0.62
C LEU A 107 -2.03 -5.84 -1.21
N TRP A 108 -2.32 -6.42 -2.37
CA TRP A 108 -3.58 -6.17 -3.08
C TRP A 108 -4.78 -6.86 -2.41
N LYS A 109 -4.55 -8.00 -1.72
CA LYS A 109 -5.54 -8.56 -0.80
C LYS A 109 -5.94 -7.54 0.28
N CYS A 110 -4.96 -6.96 0.97
CA CYS A 110 -5.21 -5.96 2.00
C CYS A 110 -5.88 -4.70 1.43
N SER A 111 -5.50 -4.27 0.22
CA SER A 111 -6.09 -3.09 -0.42
C SER A 111 -7.58 -3.29 -0.74
N ASN A 112 -7.96 -4.42 -1.34
CA ASN A 112 -9.37 -4.75 -1.60
C ASN A 112 -10.18 -4.87 -0.31
N ILE A 113 -9.67 -5.56 0.72
CA ILE A 113 -10.31 -5.66 2.03
C ILE A 113 -10.49 -4.26 2.65
N GLY A 114 -9.49 -3.40 2.53
CA GLY A 114 -9.53 -2.03 3.03
C GLY A 114 -10.63 -1.20 2.36
N ARG A 115 -10.73 -1.24 1.03
CA ARG A 115 -11.79 -0.55 0.25
C ARG A 115 -13.18 -1.10 0.55
N TRP A 116 -13.30 -2.42 0.65
CA TRP A 116 -14.53 -3.07 1.11
C TRP A 116 -14.93 -2.55 2.50
N GLY A 117 -13.99 -2.50 3.44
CA GLY A 117 -14.21 -2.02 4.80
C GLY A 117 -14.63 -0.55 4.87
N GLN A 118 -14.00 0.32 4.07
CA GLN A 118 -14.38 1.73 3.95
C GLN A 118 -15.82 1.89 3.42
N THR A 119 -16.21 1.05 2.46
CA THR A 119 -17.58 1.04 1.89
C THR A 119 -18.61 0.52 2.91
N LYS A 120 -18.26 -0.49 3.71
CA LYS A 120 -19.12 -1.13 4.71
C LYS A 120 -19.29 -0.26 5.96
N GLY A 121 -18.22 0.33 6.41
CA GLY A 121 -18.08 1.03 7.68
C GLY A 121 -17.15 0.30 8.64
N VAL A 122 -16.42 1.08 9.45
CA VAL A 122 -15.32 0.57 10.29
C VAL A 122 -15.79 -0.50 11.27
N PHE A 123 -16.92 -0.29 11.95
CA PHE A 123 -17.42 -1.24 12.96
C PHE A 123 -17.85 -2.57 12.36
N ASP A 124 -18.41 -2.55 11.16
CA ASP A 124 -18.90 -3.76 10.47
C ASP A 124 -17.78 -4.56 9.79
N SER A 125 -16.56 -3.98 9.71
CA SER A 125 -15.38 -4.58 9.09
C SER A 125 -14.28 -4.99 10.07
N LEU A 126 -14.47 -4.79 11.38
CA LEU A 126 -13.45 -5.05 12.41
C LEU A 126 -12.85 -6.46 12.35
N ALA A 127 -13.65 -7.47 12.00
CA ALA A 127 -13.20 -8.86 11.91
C ALA A 127 -12.11 -9.08 10.84
N LYS A 128 -12.08 -8.25 9.79
CA LYS A 128 -11.09 -8.35 8.71
C LYS A 128 -9.75 -7.65 9.05
N ALA A 129 -9.74 -6.78 10.05
CA ALA A 129 -8.58 -5.94 10.37
C ALA A 129 -7.36 -6.73 10.88
N LYS A 130 -7.58 -7.69 11.78
CA LYS A 130 -6.47 -8.50 12.31
C LYS A 130 -5.83 -9.41 11.25
N PRO A 131 -6.58 -10.13 10.40
CA PRO A 131 -6.03 -10.83 9.25
C PRO A 131 -5.19 -9.93 8.33
N MET A 132 -5.62 -8.68 8.06
CA MET A 132 -4.82 -7.75 7.25
C MET A 132 -3.45 -7.45 7.89
N VAL A 133 -3.39 -7.25 9.21
CA VAL A 133 -2.09 -7.06 9.89
C VAL A 133 -1.20 -8.29 9.73
N GLN A 134 -1.75 -9.50 9.83
CA GLN A 134 -1.02 -10.75 9.65
C GLN A 134 -0.48 -10.90 8.21
N ASP A 135 -1.26 -10.54 7.20
CA ASP A 135 -0.81 -10.53 5.81
C ASP A 135 0.35 -9.54 5.59
N LEU A 136 0.24 -8.35 6.17
CA LEU A 136 1.31 -7.34 6.09
C LEU A 136 2.56 -7.72 6.92
N GLU A 137 2.39 -8.48 8.01
CA GLU A 137 3.51 -9.07 8.75
C GLU A 137 4.27 -10.08 7.88
N VAL A 138 3.58 -10.98 7.19
CA VAL A 138 4.21 -11.91 6.22
C VAL A 138 4.97 -11.11 5.15
N MET A 139 4.36 -10.05 4.59
CA MET A 139 5.00 -9.24 3.58
C MET A 139 6.26 -8.54 4.09
N ILE A 140 6.21 -7.95 5.28
CA ILE A 140 7.29 -7.13 5.83
C ILE A 140 8.38 -7.98 6.49
N ASP A 141 7.99 -8.93 7.36
CA ASP A 141 8.93 -9.69 8.18
C ASP A 141 9.40 -10.97 7.49
N ASP A 142 8.52 -11.72 6.80
CA ASP A 142 8.89 -13.00 6.17
C ASP A 142 9.45 -12.81 4.75
N LEU A 143 8.83 -11.90 3.95
CA LEU A 143 9.27 -11.62 2.58
C LEU A 143 10.28 -10.45 2.49
N GLY A 144 10.53 -9.76 3.60
CA GLY A 144 11.58 -8.74 3.72
C GLY A 144 11.29 -7.41 3.00
N CYS A 145 10.02 -7.08 2.72
CA CYS A 145 9.61 -5.90 1.95
C CYS A 145 9.58 -4.62 2.81
N LEU A 146 10.71 -4.26 3.42
CA LEU A 146 10.82 -3.07 4.28
C LEU A 146 10.74 -1.74 3.51
N ASP A 147 10.96 -1.76 2.22
CA ASP A 147 10.94 -0.60 1.31
C ASP A 147 9.58 -0.38 0.63
N SER A 148 8.57 -1.19 0.96
CA SER A 148 7.22 -1.00 0.41
C SER A 148 6.48 0.14 1.11
N SER A 149 6.43 1.30 0.46
CA SER A 149 5.63 2.45 0.91
C SER A 149 4.16 2.10 1.10
N GLU A 150 3.61 1.30 0.20
CA GLU A 150 2.21 0.91 0.18
C GLU A 150 1.85 0.03 1.39
N ALA A 151 2.70 -0.93 1.76
CA ALA A 151 2.46 -1.78 2.93
C ALA A 151 2.40 -0.97 4.22
N TRP A 152 3.35 -0.05 4.41
CA TRP A 152 3.37 0.85 5.55
C TRP A 152 2.19 1.82 5.55
N TYR A 153 1.78 2.30 4.36
CA TYR A 153 0.59 3.13 4.22
C TYR A 153 -0.70 2.41 4.63
N VAL A 154 -0.89 1.16 4.20
CA VAL A 154 -2.04 0.35 4.60
C VAL A 154 -2.07 0.15 6.12
N LEU A 155 -0.92 -0.15 6.75
CA LEU A 155 -0.83 -0.22 8.22
C LEU A 155 -1.18 1.12 8.88
N ALA A 156 -0.66 2.23 8.36
CA ALA A 156 -0.94 3.55 8.90
C ALA A 156 -2.45 3.86 8.90
N VAL A 157 -3.11 3.68 7.76
CA VAL A 157 -4.56 3.91 7.61
C VAL A 157 -5.36 2.96 8.51
N LEU A 158 -4.96 1.69 8.60
CA LEU A 158 -5.65 0.70 9.43
C LEU A 158 -5.59 1.07 10.91
N TYR A 159 -4.41 1.43 11.42
CA TYR A 159 -4.24 1.83 12.82
C TYR A 159 -4.88 3.18 13.16
N ASP A 160 -5.03 4.07 12.19
CA ASP A 160 -5.73 5.36 12.35
C ASP A 160 -7.25 5.21 12.35
N SER A 161 -7.78 4.37 11.44
CA SER A 161 -9.21 4.20 11.23
C SER A 161 -9.91 3.39 12.32
N LEU A 162 -9.19 2.48 12.97
CA LEU A 162 -9.77 1.56 13.94
C LEU A 162 -9.95 2.21 15.30
N PRO A 163 -11.01 1.86 16.05
CA PRO A 163 -11.12 2.25 17.45
C PRO A 163 -10.00 1.64 18.27
N GLY A 164 -9.55 2.36 19.30
CA GLY A 164 -8.56 1.85 20.25
C GLY A 164 -9.11 0.78 21.19
N LYS A 165 -8.22 0.26 22.08
CA LYS A 165 -8.60 -0.71 23.13
C LYS A 165 -9.71 -0.12 24.01
N PRO A 166 -10.69 -0.93 24.48
CA PRO A 166 -10.75 -2.39 24.37
C PRO A 166 -11.44 -2.92 23.09
N ILE A 167 -11.98 -2.07 22.21
CA ILE A 167 -12.81 -2.46 21.06
C ILE A 167 -11.92 -3.09 19.96
N SER A 168 -10.80 -2.44 19.64
CA SER A 168 -9.86 -2.90 18.64
C SER A 168 -8.45 -2.48 19.00
N PHE A 169 -7.51 -2.44 18.05
CA PHE A 169 -6.10 -2.12 18.26
C PHE A 169 -5.69 -0.76 17.66
N GLY A 170 -6.63 0.09 17.25
CA GLY A 170 -6.34 1.42 16.73
C GLY A 170 -5.42 2.21 17.67
N ASN A 171 -4.44 2.91 17.09
CA ASN A 171 -3.41 3.63 17.84
C ASN A 171 -2.80 4.73 16.97
N SER A 172 -3.13 5.97 17.26
CA SER A 172 -2.65 7.13 16.49
C SER A 172 -1.12 7.28 16.47
N ASN A 173 -0.41 6.84 17.51
CA ASN A 173 1.05 6.91 17.52
C ASN A 173 1.68 5.87 16.58
N ALA A 174 1.15 4.64 16.58
CA ALA A 174 1.55 3.63 15.62
C ALA A 174 1.19 4.03 14.20
N ALA A 175 -0.03 4.56 13.97
CA ALA A 175 -0.47 5.07 12.68
C ALA A 175 0.49 6.12 12.11
N ILE A 176 0.87 7.13 12.93
CA ILE A 176 1.83 8.17 12.53
C ILE A 176 3.22 7.56 12.25
N SER A 177 3.69 6.64 13.08
CA SER A 177 4.98 5.97 12.87
C SER A 177 5.01 5.19 11.55
N TYR A 178 3.96 4.43 11.25
CA TYR A 178 3.80 3.75 9.95
C TYR A 178 3.64 4.73 8.78
N GLY A 179 2.89 5.83 8.96
CA GLY A 179 2.79 6.88 7.96
C GLY A 179 4.13 7.54 7.63
N ARG A 180 5.01 7.69 8.62
CA ARG A 180 6.36 8.21 8.42
C ARG A 180 7.22 7.30 7.56
N ILE A 181 7.29 6.00 7.90
CA ILE A 181 8.06 5.06 7.08
C ILE A 181 7.45 4.92 5.69
N ALA A 182 6.13 4.99 5.56
CA ALA A 182 5.49 5.02 4.24
C ALA A 182 5.98 6.22 3.40
N CYS A 183 6.08 7.42 3.98
CA CYS A 183 6.63 8.58 3.28
C CYS A 183 8.12 8.44 2.96
N ASP A 184 8.91 7.86 3.87
CA ASP A 184 10.37 7.72 3.70
C ASP A 184 10.74 6.67 2.65
N THR A 185 9.85 5.71 2.39
CA THR A 185 10.04 4.63 1.40
C THR A 185 9.38 4.91 0.04
N ILE A 186 8.74 6.07 -0.15
CA ILE A 186 8.20 6.46 -1.47
C ILE A 186 9.34 6.46 -2.50
N PRO A 187 9.21 5.71 -3.61
CA PRO A 187 10.19 5.73 -4.67
C PRO A 187 10.34 7.15 -5.26
N ARG A 188 11.57 7.57 -5.55
CA ARG A 188 11.86 8.94 -5.99
C ARG A 188 11.21 9.35 -7.33
N ASN A 189 10.76 8.37 -8.10
CA ASN A 189 10.11 8.58 -9.40
C ASN A 189 8.58 8.68 -9.33
N VAL A 190 7.98 8.54 -8.14
CA VAL A 190 6.53 8.67 -7.92
C VAL A 190 6.22 9.79 -6.93
N ILE A 191 4.96 10.25 -6.88
CA ILE A 191 4.55 11.39 -6.05
C ILE A 191 3.89 10.92 -4.76
N TYR A 192 2.93 10.02 -4.81
CA TYR A 192 2.12 9.54 -3.68
C TYR A 192 1.64 10.66 -2.75
N GLY A 193 1.06 11.72 -3.32
CA GLY A 193 0.57 12.88 -2.57
C GLY A 193 -0.39 12.51 -1.44
N GLY A 194 -1.22 11.50 -1.65
CA GLY A 194 -2.15 10.96 -0.65
C GLY A 194 -1.45 10.43 0.62
N THR A 195 -0.25 9.85 0.51
CA THR A 195 0.52 9.36 1.66
C THR A 195 0.99 10.52 2.56
N TYR A 196 1.50 11.59 1.95
CA TYR A 196 1.87 12.80 2.69
C TYR A 196 0.66 13.47 3.34
N LYS A 197 -0.46 13.58 2.61
CA LYS A 197 -1.71 14.14 3.12
C LYS A 197 -2.20 13.36 4.33
N GLN A 198 -2.27 12.04 4.24
CA GLN A 198 -2.72 11.17 5.34
C GLN A 198 -1.86 11.35 6.60
N LEU A 199 -0.52 11.38 6.47
CA LEU A 199 0.36 11.62 7.61
C LEU A 199 0.12 13.01 8.22
N ALA A 200 -0.07 14.04 7.39
CA ALA A 200 -0.34 15.40 7.87
C ALA A 200 -1.67 15.47 8.65
N GLU A 201 -2.73 14.83 8.16
CA GLU A 201 -4.04 14.75 8.84
C GLU A 201 -3.94 13.99 10.17
N MET A 202 -3.23 12.87 10.23
CA MET A 202 -2.98 12.14 11.47
C MET A 202 -2.28 13.01 12.52
N LEU A 203 -1.25 13.75 12.11
CA LEU A 203 -0.52 14.68 12.98
C LEU A 203 -1.41 15.83 13.44
N TRP A 204 -2.19 16.42 12.51
CA TRP A 204 -3.11 17.50 12.83
C TRP A 204 -4.15 17.09 13.89
N ASN A 205 -4.66 15.88 13.76
CA ASN A 205 -5.63 15.30 14.69
C ASN A 205 -4.99 14.94 16.04
N ARG A 206 -3.78 14.39 16.07
CA ARG A 206 -3.06 14.07 17.31
C ARG A 206 -2.72 15.33 18.12
N ASN A 207 -2.29 16.39 17.46
CA ASN A 207 -2.12 17.74 18.00
C ASN A 207 -1.25 17.84 19.26
N TRP A 208 -0.10 17.18 19.31
CA TRP A 208 0.85 17.34 20.42
C TRP A 208 1.64 18.63 20.28
N ASN A 209 1.85 19.32 21.42
CA ASN A 209 2.83 20.40 21.50
C ASN A 209 4.28 19.83 21.53
N ALA A 210 5.26 20.70 21.26
CA ALA A 210 6.66 20.31 21.16
C ALA A 210 7.17 19.59 22.45
N LYS A 211 6.78 20.06 23.65
CA LYS A 211 7.21 19.47 24.92
C LYS A 211 6.69 18.03 25.09
N LYS A 212 5.40 17.81 24.85
CA LYS A 212 4.80 16.48 24.90
C LYS A 212 5.45 15.56 23.87
N ARG A 213 5.60 16.06 22.64
CA ARG A 213 6.21 15.33 21.53
C ARG A 213 7.63 14.88 21.86
N ALA A 214 8.51 15.77 22.35
CA ALA A 214 9.86 15.44 22.76
C ALA A 214 9.89 14.31 23.82
N SER A 215 8.99 14.37 24.82
CA SER A 215 8.87 13.34 25.86
C SER A 215 8.43 12.00 25.29
N GLU A 216 7.45 11.98 24.40
CA GLU A 216 6.91 10.73 23.81
C GLU A 216 7.89 10.10 22.83
N ILE A 217 8.57 10.91 21.97
CA ILE A 217 9.65 10.42 21.10
C ILE A 217 10.75 9.70 21.89
N SER A 218 11.15 10.24 23.05
CA SER A 218 12.14 9.58 23.92
C SER A 218 11.67 8.23 24.47
N LYS A 219 10.36 8.04 24.68
CA LYS A 219 9.79 6.75 25.07
C LYS A 219 9.72 5.79 23.89
N MET A 220 9.32 6.29 22.73
CA MET A 220 9.26 5.50 21.49
C MET A 220 10.65 4.97 21.12
N GLN A 221 11.71 5.76 21.28
CA GLN A 221 13.07 5.29 21.06
C GLN A 221 13.41 4.06 21.92
N LYS A 222 13.07 4.08 23.21
CA LYS A 222 13.33 2.94 24.10
C LYS A 222 12.57 1.68 23.67
N ASN A 223 11.39 1.83 23.09
CA ASN A 223 10.62 0.71 22.57
C ASN A 223 11.17 0.24 21.22
N TRP A 224 11.55 1.17 20.33
CA TRP A 224 12.24 0.86 19.08
C TRP A 224 13.48 -0.03 19.32
N ASP A 225 14.28 0.28 20.33
CA ASP A 225 15.50 -0.47 20.66
C ASP A 225 15.22 -1.88 21.22
N LYS A 226 14.00 -2.14 21.70
CA LYS A 226 13.63 -3.43 22.31
C LYS A 226 12.96 -4.40 21.36
N GLU A 227 12.22 -3.88 20.40
CA GLU A 227 11.43 -4.71 19.49
C GLU A 227 12.33 -5.38 18.44
N THR A 228 12.00 -6.62 18.09
CA THR A 228 12.81 -7.45 17.20
C THR A 228 12.13 -7.74 15.85
N SER A 229 10.78 -7.88 15.80
CA SER A 229 10.08 -7.96 14.53
C SER A 229 9.91 -6.56 13.92
N ASN A 230 9.95 -6.45 12.61
CA ASN A 230 9.89 -5.15 11.97
C ASN A 230 8.51 -4.52 12.15
N ILE A 231 7.42 -5.28 11.97
CA ILE A 231 6.08 -4.73 12.10
C ILE A 231 5.83 -4.15 13.52
N GLU A 232 6.32 -4.79 14.57
CA GLU A 232 6.19 -4.26 15.93
C GLU A 232 7.13 -3.09 16.19
N LYS A 233 8.37 -3.17 15.71
CA LYS A 233 9.40 -2.15 15.86
C LYS A 233 8.99 -0.83 15.20
N TYR A 234 8.46 -0.89 13.99
CA TYR A 234 8.07 0.30 13.24
C TYR A 234 6.83 1.02 13.79
N LYS A 235 6.10 0.46 14.75
CA LYS A 235 5.12 1.20 15.58
C LYS A 235 5.74 2.36 16.35
N TYR A 236 7.06 2.34 16.51
CA TYR A 236 7.84 3.34 17.25
C TYR A 236 8.79 4.12 16.34
N TYR A 237 8.59 4.08 15.00
CA TYR A 237 9.49 4.69 14.03
C TYR A 237 9.68 6.20 14.24
N GLU A 238 8.69 6.92 14.78
CA GLU A 238 8.82 8.34 15.15
C GLU A 238 9.93 8.57 16.18
N GLY A 239 10.29 7.57 16.96
CA GLY A 239 11.39 7.60 17.92
C GLY A 239 12.70 6.96 17.44
N ALA A 240 12.77 6.42 16.22
CA ALA A 240 13.96 5.80 15.67
C ALA A 240 15.15 6.79 15.60
N ASN A 241 16.33 6.33 16.04
CA ASN A 241 17.53 7.16 16.08
C ASN A 241 17.95 7.64 14.69
N GLY A 242 18.20 8.94 14.56
CA GLY A 242 18.77 9.59 13.39
C GLY A 242 17.81 9.79 12.22
N ALA A 243 17.04 8.77 11.84
CA ALA A 243 16.15 8.82 10.68
C ALA A 243 14.98 9.78 10.85
N GLN A 244 14.43 9.91 12.07
CA GLN A 244 13.25 10.75 12.33
C GLN A 244 13.54 12.04 13.09
N ALA A 245 14.78 12.27 13.50
CA ALA A 245 15.16 13.57 14.08
C ALA A 245 14.97 14.71 13.07
N TYR A 246 15.24 14.44 11.78
CA TYR A 246 15.15 15.37 10.65
C TYR A 246 14.55 14.67 9.43
N PRO A 247 13.22 14.63 9.28
CA PRO A 247 12.58 14.01 8.13
C PRO A 247 12.82 14.81 6.83
N LEU A 248 12.52 14.20 5.68
CA LEU A 248 12.78 14.74 4.34
C LEU A 248 12.24 16.17 4.12
N TRP A 249 11.14 16.52 4.76
CA TRP A 249 10.42 17.79 4.56
C TRP A 249 10.91 18.95 5.43
N THR A 250 11.81 18.72 6.39
CA THR A 250 12.29 19.80 7.27
C THR A 250 13.70 19.54 7.79
N LYS A 251 14.41 20.66 8.06
CA LYS A 251 15.69 20.66 8.80
C LYS A 251 15.49 20.91 10.30
N THR A 252 14.27 21.12 10.73
CA THR A 252 13.91 21.35 12.14
C THR A 252 13.66 20.02 12.82
N ALA A 253 14.29 19.77 13.97
CA ALA A 253 14.10 18.54 14.70
C ALA A 253 12.63 18.36 15.12
N LEU A 254 12.09 17.14 14.98
CA LEU A 254 10.71 16.83 15.34
C LEU A 254 10.36 17.21 16.78
N SER A 255 11.29 17.00 17.71
CA SER A 255 11.12 17.33 19.12
C SER A 255 10.99 18.83 19.41
N SER A 256 11.30 19.71 18.46
CA SER A 256 11.23 21.17 18.61
C SER A 256 10.04 21.82 17.90
N MET A 257 9.17 21.02 17.24
CA MET A 257 7.95 21.52 16.61
C MET A 257 6.71 20.78 17.11
N THR A 258 5.55 21.44 16.99
CA THR A 258 4.25 20.83 17.26
C THR A 258 3.85 19.91 16.11
N ASP A 259 2.92 18.97 16.35
CA ASP A 259 2.36 18.13 15.30
C ASP A 259 1.73 18.95 14.16
N ARG A 260 0.99 20.03 14.51
CA ARG A 260 0.36 20.91 13.52
C ARG A 260 1.36 21.70 12.69
N GLN A 261 2.46 22.15 13.29
CA GLN A 261 3.53 22.80 12.53
C GLN A 261 4.14 21.84 11.52
N GLU A 262 4.40 20.60 11.90
CA GLU A 262 4.90 19.60 10.98
C GLU A 262 3.89 19.23 9.90
N ALA A 263 2.61 19.06 10.24
CA ALA A 263 1.55 18.78 9.28
C ALA A 263 1.53 19.80 8.12
N VAL A 264 1.60 21.09 8.45
CA VAL A 264 1.69 22.16 7.44
C VAL A 264 2.97 22.05 6.59
N VAL A 265 4.10 21.73 7.22
CA VAL A 265 5.38 21.57 6.49
C VAL A 265 5.33 20.38 5.54
N ILE A 266 4.74 19.26 5.95
CA ILE A 266 4.54 18.07 5.09
C ILE A 266 3.70 18.43 3.86
N LEU A 267 2.58 19.11 4.04
CA LEU A 267 1.71 19.49 2.92
C LEU A 267 2.42 20.43 1.94
N LYS A 268 3.19 21.41 2.43
CA LYS A 268 4.01 22.30 1.58
C LYS A 268 5.08 21.52 0.83
N TYR A 269 5.69 20.53 1.47
CA TYR A 269 6.65 19.64 0.81
C TYR A 269 5.99 18.83 -0.32
N ALA A 270 4.83 18.24 -0.05
CA ALA A 270 4.08 17.48 -1.05
C ALA A 270 3.68 18.33 -2.26
N GLN A 271 3.26 19.60 -2.05
CA GLN A 271 3.01 20.53 -3.15
C GLN A 271 4.27 20.79 -3.98
N ALA A 272 5.40 21.04 -3.32
CA ALA A 272 6.66 21.29 -4.02
C ALA A 272 7.13 20.06 -4.81
N VAL A 273 6.90 18.84 -4.30
CA VAL A 273 7.19 17.59 -5.03
C VAL A 273 6.31 17.47 -6.27
N PHE A 274 5.01 17.77 -6.17
CA PHE A 274 4.09 17.78 -7.30
C PHE A 274 4.53 18.81 -8.34
N GLU A 275 4.73 20.08 -7.95
CA GLU A 275 5.10 21.18 -8.85
C GLU A 275 6.46 20.96 -9.54
N GLY A 276 7.37 20.20 -8.93
CA GLY A 276 8.64 19.81 -9.51
C GLY A 276 8.57 18.74 -10.60
N ARG A 277 7.41 18.12 -10.84
CA ARG A 277 7.20 17.08 -11.85
C ARG A 277 6.66 17.68 -13.15
N LYS A 278 6.98 17.00 -14.26
CA LYS A 278 6.54 17.43 -15.61
C LYS A 278 5.21 16.78 -16.02
N THR A 279 4.88 15.65 -15.45
CA THR A 279 3.69 14.87 -15.77
C THR A 279 2.99 14.47 -14.50
N HIS A 280 1.67 14.46 -14.51
CA HIS A 280 0.81 14.13 -13.39
C HIS A 280 -0.33 13.23 -13.86
N THR A 281 -0.70 12.27 -13.03
CA THR A 281 -1.94 11.51 -13.18
C THR A 281 -3.12 12.35 -12.66
N GLN A 282 -4.35 11.94 -12.96
CA GLN A 282 -5.53 12.60 -12.39
C GLN A 282 -5.53 12.48 -10.85
N ALA A 283 -5.13 11.33 -10.31
CA ALA A 283 -4.98 11.12 -8.88
C ALA A 283 -3.97 12.07 -8.23
N ASP A 284 -2.86 12.39 -8.91
CA ASP A 284 -1.90 13.39 -8.44
C ASP A 284 -2.52 14.79 -8.36
N VAL A 285 -3.29 15.17 -9.38
CA VAL A 285 -4.00 16.47 -9.44
C VAL A 285 -5.05 16.56 -8.34
N ASP A 286 -5.82 15.51 -8.10
CA ASP A 286 -6.84 15.47 -7.06
C ASP A 286 -6.22 15.59 -5.67
N ASN A 287 -5.16 14.83 -5.39
CA ASN A 287 -4.40 14.95 -4.15
C ASN A 287 -3.80 16.34 -3.96
N TYR A 288 -3.27 16.97 -5.01
CA TYR A 288 -2.74 18.33 -4.95
C TYR A 288 -3.83 19.34 -4.58
N ASN A 289 -5.03 19.24 -5.17
CA ASN A 289 -6.16 20.11 -4.87
C ASN A 289 -6.63 19.95 -3.42
N GLU A 290 -6.69 18.71 -2.92
CA GLU A 290 -7.05 18.45 -1.52
C GLU A 290 -5.98 19.01 -0.56
N ILE A 291 -4.69 18.83 -0.85
CA ILE A 291 -3.57 19.41 -0.09
C ILE A 291 -3.66 20.93 -0.07
N ALA A 292 -3.96 21.58 -1.20
CA ALA A 292 -4.11 23.03 -1.29
C ALA A 292 -5.29 23.53 -0.43
N ALA A 293 -6.41 22.79 -0.42
CA ALA A 293 -7.56 23.11 0.41
C ALA A 293 -7.22 23.03 1.91
N LEU A 294 -6.54 21.95 2.34
CA LEU A 294 -6.09 21.78 3.73
C LEU A 294 -5.12 22.89 4.15
N LEU A 295 -4.16 23.25 3.30
CA LEU A 295 -3.23 24.35 3.59
C LEU A 295 -3.96 25.70 3.78
N LYS A 296 -4.96 25.97 2.95
CA LYS A 296 -5.79 27.17 3.08
C LYS A 296 -6.58 27.21 4.40
N GLU A 297 -7.03 26.02 4.86
CA GLU A 297 -7.76 25.91 6.14
C GLU A 297 -6.84 26.03 7.36
N TRP A 298 -5.61 25.48 7.28
CA TRP A 298 -4.72 25.34 8.42
C TRP A 298 -3.73 26.51 8.60
N THR A 299 -3.64 27.43 7.64
CA THR A 299 -2.72 28.58 7.66
C THR A 299 -3.46 29.92 7.51
#